data_2c94f89d11fc71a7f582c9ebeec23a08
#
_entry.id   2c94f89d11fc71a7f582c9ebeec23a08
#
_cell.length_a   1.000
_cell.length_b   1.000
_cell.length_c   1.000
_cell.angle_alpha   90.00
_cell.angle_beta   90.00
_cell.angle_gamma   90.00
#
_symmetry.space_group_name_H-M   'P 1'
#
loop_
_entity.id
_entity.type
_entity.pdbx_description
1 polymer ?
#
loop_
_entity_poly.entity_id
_entity_poly.type
_entity_poly.pdbx_seq_one_letter_code
_entity_poly.pdbx_strand_id
1 'polypeptide(L)'
;MHILVAGGSGFIGRYLCARLVDRGHDVTALSRDPDPDALPADVATATGDVTAYDSVVGHFEGQDAVVNLVALSPLFEPEGGNQRHDEVHRGGTENCVRAAEEHGVDRFVQLSALGADPAGDTHYIRAKGRAEQVVRDADLEWVVFRPSVVFGDGGEFVSFT
;
A
#
# COMPACT_ATOMS: atom_id res chain seq x y z
N MET A 1 14.05 -11.32 6.02
CA MET A 1 13.88 -10.40 4.88
C MET A 1 13.62 -9.01 5.42
N HIS A 2 14.13 -7.98 4.73
CA HIS A 2 13.75 -6.60 4.97
C HIS A 2 12.50 -6.27 4.13
N ILE A 3 11.41 -5.86 4.77
CA ILE A 3 10.12 -5.65 4.11
C ILE A 3 9.61 -4.24 4.39
N LEU A 4 9.38 -3.48 3.34
CA LEU A 4 8.72 -2.18 3.41
C LEU A 4 7.22 -2.35 3.21
N VAL A 5 6.42 -1.84 4.15
CA VAL A 5 4.96 -1.86 4.07
C VAL A 5 4.44 -0.44 3.91
N ALA A 6 4.14 -0.04 2.67
CA ALA A 6 3.49 1.23 2.38
C ALA A 6 2.02 1.16 2.83
N GLY A 7 1.61 2.10 3.67
CA GLY A 7 0.34 2.02 4.40
C GLY A 7 0.43 1.15 5.66
N GLY A 8 1.66 0.94 6.17
CA GLY A 8 1.92 0.01 7.28
C GLY A 8 1.27 0.39 8.62
N SER A 9 0.98 1.66 8.87
CA SER A 9 0.27 2.10 10.08
C SER A 9 -1.25 2.16 9.93
N GLY A 10 -1.78 1.83 8.75
CA GLY A 10 -3.22 1.72 8.51
C GLY A 10 -3.85 0.46 9.11
N PHE A 11 -5.17 0.31 8.91
CA PHE A 11 -5.93 -0.81 9.46
C PHE A 11 -5.31 -2.18 9.11
N ILE A 12 -5.16 -2.52 7.83
CA ILE A 12 -4.57 -3.79 7.41
C ILE A 12 -3.06 -3.83 7.75
N GLY A 13 -2.38 -2.69 7.55
CA GLY A 13 -0.93 -2.58 7.69
C GLY A 13 -0.42 -2.98 9.07
N ARG A 14 -1.06 -2.52 10.14
CA ARG A 14 -0.65 -2.84 11.52
C ARG A 14 -0.75 -4.34 11.83
N TYR A 15 -1.80 -5.02 11.34
CA TYR A 15 -1.93 -6.47 11.50
C TYR A 15 -0.88 -7.21 10.69
N LEU A 16 -0.62 -6.77 9.46
CA LEU A 16 0.40 -7.36 8.61
C LEU A 16 1.80 -7.16 9.21
N CYS A 17 2.15 -5.95 9.64
CA CYS A 17 3.45 -5.67 10.26
C CYS A 17 3.69 -6.56 11.48
N ALA A 18 2.69 -6.71 12.35
CA ALA A 18 2.79 -7.61 13.50
C ALA A 18 3.07 -9.06 13.09
N ARG A 19 2.35 -9.56 12.10
CA ARG A 19 2.54 -10.95 11.62
C ARG A 19 3.87 -11.17 10.92
N LEU A 20 4.40 -10.17 10.23
CA LEU A 20 5.71 -10.25 9.59
C LEU A 20 6.84 -10.30 10.62
N VAL A 21 6.77 -9.45 11.65
CA VAL A 21 7.71 -9.48 12.78
C VAL A 21 7.67 -10.83 13.52
N ASP A 22 6.47 -11.36 13.82
CA ASP A 22 6.30 -12.67 14.44
C ASP A 22 6.96 -13.80 13.62
N ARG A 23 7.11 -13.61 12.32
CA ARG A 23 7.77 -14.54 11.41
C ARG A 23 9.27 -14.28 11.21
N GLY A 24 9.83 -13.33 11.96
CA GLY A 24 11.26 -13.03 11.95
C GLY A 24 11.72 -12.15 10.79
N HIS A 25 10.82 -11.32 10.23
CA HIS A 25 11.19 -10.33 9.23
C HIS A 25 11.52 -8.98 9.88
N ASP A 26 12.42 -8.23 9.26
CA ASP A 26 12.71 -6.84 9.59
C ASP A 26 11.71 -5.95 8.82
N VAL A 27 10.84 -5.25 9.53
CA VAL A 27 9.70 -4.55 8.93
C VAL A 27 9.82 -3.05 9.12
N THR A 28 9.62 -2.31 8.04
CA THR A 28 9.47 -0.85 8.05
C THR A 28 8.06 -0.47 7.59
N ALA A 29 7.32 0.21 8.44
CA ALA A 29 6.00 0.76 8.12
C ALA A 29 6.14 2.18 7.57
N LEU A 30 5.82 2.38 6.29
CA LEU A 30 5.82 3.67 5.62
C LEU A 30 4.41 4.26 5.59
N SER A 31 4.25 5.48 6.06
CA SER A 31 3.02 6.25 5.93
C SER A 31 3.28 7.75 6.04
N ARG A 32 2.27 8.58 5.75
CA ARG A 32 2.39 10.04 5.84
C ARG A 32 2.57 10.53 7.28
N ASP A 33 1.92 9.86 8.19
CA ASP A 33 1.96 10.15 9.64
C ASP A 33 1.94 8.80 10.39
N PRO A 34 3.10 8.14 10.53
CA PRO A 34 3.16 6.86 11.20
C PRO A 34 2.94 7.03 12.70
N ASP A 35 2.05 6.20 13.25
CA ASP A 35 1.83 6.10 14.69
C ASP A 35 2.62 4.88 15.24
N PRO A 36 3.79 5.11 15.85
CA PRO A 36 4.59 4.01 16.38
C PRO A 36 3.91 3.28 17.53
N ASP A 37 2.99 3.94 18.27
CA ASP A 37 2.30 3.32 19.38
C ASP A 37 1.22 2.31 18.92
N ALA A 38 0.78 2.42 17.67
CA ALA A 38 -0.15 1.49 17.05
C ALA A 38 0.53 0.26 16.43
N LEU A 39 1.87 0.19 16.46
CA LEU A 39 2.68 -0.86 15.86
C LEU A 39 3.49 -1.60 16.92
N PRO A 40 3.87 -2.88 16.68
CA PRO A 40 4.84 -3.57 17.52
C PRO A 40 6.16 -2.79 17.65
N ALA A 41 6.81 -2.87 18.80
CA ALA A 41 8.06 -2.14 19.09
C ALA A 41 9.21 -2.46 18.12
N ASP A 42 9.19 -3.65 17.52
CA ASP A 42 10.21 -4.11 16.56
C ASP A 42 9.92 -3.65 15.10
N VAL A 43 8.85 -2.91 14.87
CA VAL A 43 8.54 -2.32 13.56
C VAL A 43 9.16 -0.93 13.48
N ALA A 44 10.06 -0.74 12.53
CA ALA A 44 10.58 0.59 12.21
C ALA A 44 9.51 1.43 11.48
N THR A 45 9.51 2.74 11.68
CA THR A 45 8.61 3.66 10.96
C THR A 45 9.38 4.56 10.00
N ALA A 46 8.74 4.86 8.87
CA ALA A 46 9.22 5.81 7.88
C ALA A 46 8.09 6.76 7.48
N THR A 47 8.43 8.02 7.30
CA THR A 47 7.47 9.05 6.88
C THR A 47 7.63 9.34 5.40
N GLY A 48 6.53 9.30 4.64
CA GLY A 48 6.50 9.65 3.23
C GLY A 48 5.09 9.53 2.64
N ASP A 49 4.87 10.25 1.56
CA ASP A 49 3.64 10.22 0.78
C ASP A 49 3.93 9.55 -0.57
N VAL A 50 3.24 8.44 -0.86
CA VAL A 50 3.44 7.68 -2.11
C VAL A 50 3.12 8.52 -3.36
N THR A 51 2.34 9.60 -3.23
CA THR A 51 2.08 10.53 -4.34
C THR A 51 3.24 11.49 -4.60
N ALA A 52 4.22 11.56 -3.70
CA ALA A 52 5.42 12.38 -3.80
C ALA A 52 6.68 11.49 -3.83
N TYR A 53 7.14 11.16 -5.03
CA TYR A 53 8.25 10.22 -5.27
C TYR A 53 9.47 10.46 -4.37
N ASP A 54 9.94 11.72 -4.32
CA ASP A 54 11.16 12.07 -3.57
C ASP A 54 11.02 11.85 -2.05
N SER A 55 9.78 11.81 -1.54
CA SER A 55 9.51 11.55 -0.12
C SER A 55 9.60 10.07 0.25
N VAL A 56 9.54 9.18 -0.72
CA VAL A 56 9.47 7.73 -0.47
C VAL A 56 10.67 6.95 -1.01
N VAL A 57 11.29 7.39 -2.09
CA VAL A 57 12.29 6.60 -2.84
C VAL A 57 13.43 6.09 -1.96
N GLY A 58 13.97 6.90 -1.05
CA GLY A 58 15.07 6.51 -0.16
C GLY A 58 14.73 5.37 0.82
N HIS A 59 13.45 5.15 1.12
CA HIS A 59 13.02 4.09 2.02
C HIS A 59 13.01 2.70 1.38
N PHE A 60 13.18 2.62 0.06
CA PHE A 60 13.24 1.36 -0.69
C PHE A 60 14.65 0.74 -0.71
N GLU A 61 15.67 1.53 -0.36
CA GLU A 61 17.05 1.04 -0.31
C GLU A 61 17.19 -0.11 0.70
N GLY A 62 17.79 -1.21 0.26
CA GLY A 62 18.04 -2.39 1.09
C GLY A 62 16.83 -3.24 1.41
N GLN A 63 15.66 -2.96 0.82
CA GLN A 63 14.46 -3.79 0.99
C GLN A 63 14.49 -5.01 0.06
N ASP A 64 14.09 -6.17 0.57
CA ASP A 64 13.93 -7.41 -0.21
C ASP A 64 12.54 -7.48 -0.85
N ALA A 65 11.54 -6.94 -0.18
CA ALA A 65 10.16 -6.93 -0.63
C ALA A 65 9.44 -5.65 -0.23
N VAL A 66 8.45 -5.27 -1.05
CA VAL A 66 7.54 -4.15 -0.79
C VAL A 66 6.10 -4.65 -0.81
N VAL A 67 5.33 -4.24 0.18
CA VAL A 67 3.87 -4.45 0.23
C VAL A 67 3.19 -3.09 0.16
N ASN A 68 2.41 -2.85 -0.89
CA ASN A 68 1.65 -1.63 -1.05
C ASN A 68 0.19 -1.82 -0.64
N LEU A 69 -0.17 -1.25 0.50
CA LEU A 69 -1.51 -1.26 1.08
C LEU A 69 -2.19 0.10 1.01
N VAL A 70 -1.52 1.12 0.47
CA VAL A 70 -2.05 2.49 0.44
C VAL A 70 -3.35 2.54 -0.35
N ALA A 71 -4.40 3.01 0.30
CA ALA A 71 -5.71 3.14 -0.32
C ALA A 71 -6.51 4.29 0.32
N LEU A 72 -7.37 4.89 -0.49
CA LEU A 72 -8.48 5.73 -0.05
C LEU A 72 -9.73 4.85 0.11
N SER A 73 -10.62 5.25 1.01
CA SER A 73 -11.89 4.54 1.20
C SER A 73 -12.74 4.54 -0.08
N PRO A 74 -13.33 3.39 -0.46
CA PRO A 74 -14.31 3.36 -1.55
C PRO A 74 -15.68 3.92 -1.16
N LEU A 75 -15.92 4.13 0.14
CA LEU A 75 -17.24 4.48 0.69
C LEU A 75 -17.54 5.98 0.63
N PHE A 76 -16.52 6.80 0.51
CA PHE A 76 -16.65 8.27 0.56
C PHE A 76 -15.88 8.90 -0.58
N GLU A 77 -16.39 10.05 -1.04
CA GLU A 77 -15.58 10.92 -1.90
C GLU A 77 -14.39 11.45 -1.10
N PRO A 78 -13.15 11.26 -1.59
CA PRO A 78 -11.99 11.74 -0.86
C PRO A 78 -11.91 13.26 -0.83
N GLU A 79 -11.30 13.80 0.21
CA GLU A 79 -10.96 15.22 0.27
C GLU A 79 -10.11 15.58 -0.96
N GLY A 80 -10.49 16.62 -1.68
CA GLY A 80 -9.87 17.03 -2.94
C GLY A 80 -10.53 16.44 -4.19
N GLY A 81 -11.60 15.62 -4.04
CA GLY A 81 -12.41 15.10 -5.15
C GLY A 81 -12.01 13.69 -5.62
N ASN A 82 -12.82 13.12 -6.50
CA ASN A 82 -12.67 11.73 -6.96
C ASN A 82 -11.40 11.46 -7.78
N GLN A 83 -10.76 12.48 -8.38
CA GLN A 83 -9.46 12.33 -9.04
C GLN A 83 -8.36 11.87 -8.07
N ARG A 84 -8.51 12.07 -6.77
CA ARG A 84 -7.59 11.58 -5.75
C ARG A 84 -7.44 10.05 -5.77
N HIS A 85 -8.46 9.33 -6.19
CA HIS A 85 -8.35 7.88 -6.36
C HIS A 85 -7.27 7.52 -7.37
N ASP A 86 -7.23 8.19 -8.52
CA ASP A 86 -6.19 7.92 -9.53
C ASP A 86 -4.80 8.37 -9.07
N GLU A 87 -4.71 9.54 -8.45
CA GLU A 87 -3.43 10.06 -7.92
C GLU A 87 -2.82 9.14 -6.88
N VAL A 88 -3.61 8.64 -5.92
CA VAL A 88 -3.12 7.81 -4.81
C VAL A 88 -2.93 6.36 -5.26
N HIS A 89 -3.93 5.76 -5.92
CA HIS A 89 -3.87 4.34 -6.25
C HIS A 89 -2.97 4.07 -7.45
N ARG A 90 -3.18 4.74 -8.59
CA ARG A 90 -2.32 4.57 -9.77
C ARG A 90 -0.99 5.29 -9.58
N GLY A 91 -1.01 6.60 -9.34
CA GLY A 91 0.20 7.43 -9.21
C GLY A 91 1.09 6.99 -8.05
N GLY A 92 0.50 6.68 -6.89
CA GLY A 92 1.24 6.15 -5.74
C GLY A 92 1.87 4.77 -6.05
N THR A 93 1.17 3.91 -6.76
CA THR A 93 1.72 2.61 -7.19
C THR A 93 2.85 2.79 -8.21
N GLU A 94 2.72 3.72 -9.18
CA GLU A 94 3.80 4.06 -10.12
C GLU A 94 5.08 4.47 -9.39
N ASN A 95 4.95 5.34 -8.39
CA ASN A 95 6.08 5.78 -7.59
C ASN A 95 6.71 4.63 -6.78
N CYS A 96 5.90 3.79 -6.16
CA CYS A 96 6.39 2.63 -5.41
C CYS A 96 7.09 1.60 -6.31
N VAL A 97 6.52 1.28 -7.47
CA VAL A 97 7.11 0.36 -8.45
C VAL A 97 8.44 0.92 -8.97
N ARG A 98 8.46 2.18 -9.39
CA ARG A 98 9.68 2.85 -9.84
C ARG A 98 10.78 2.83 -8.78
N ALA A 99 10.45 3.14 -7.52
CA ALA A 99 11.41 3.11 -6.42
C ALA A 99 11.91 1.69 -6.15
N ALA A 100 11.04 0.69 -6.22
CA ALA A 100 11.40 -0.71 -6.06
C ALA A 100 12.37 -1.18 -7.16
N GLU A 101 12.11 -0.85 -8.43
CA GLU A 101 13.00 -1.17 -9.56
C GLU A 101 14.34 -0.46 -9.43
N GLU A 102 14.34 0.83 -9.07
CA GLU A 102 15.56 1.63 -8.90
C GLU A 102 16.49 1.08 -7.82
N HIS A 103 15.94 0.54 -6.73
CA HIS A 103 16.69 -0.04 -5.62
C HIS A 103 16.87 -1.56 -5.70
N GLY A 104 16.44 -2.21 -6.79
CA GLY A 104 16.62 -3.64 -7.00
C GLY A 104 15.85 -4.51 -6.00
N VAL A 105 14.66 -4.06 -5.59
CA VAL A 105 13.75 -4.88 -4.77
C VAL A 105 13.28 -6.08 -5.59
N ASP A 106 13.30 -7.28 -5.00
CA ASP A 106 12.95 -8.51 -5.71
C ASP A 106 11.43 -8.69 -5.87
N ARG A 107 10.65 -8.35 -4.83
CA ARG A 107 9.22 -8.68 -4.74
C ARG A 107 8.34 -7.49 -4.45
N PHE A 108 7.23 -7.43 -5.16
CA PHE A 108 6.20 -6.40 -4.96
C PHE A 108 4.83 -7.04 -4.76
N VAL A 109 4.20 -6.72 -3.64
CA VAL A 109 2.84 -7.18 -3.31
C VAL A 109 1.89 -6.00 -3.34
N GLN A 110 0.89 -6.06 -4.20
CA GLN A 110 -0.14 -5.03 -4.34
C GLN A 110 -1.46 -5.48 -3.73
N LEU A 111 -2.00 -4.71 -2.81
CA LEU A 111 -3.38 -4.86 -2.39
C LEU A 111 -4.30 -4.08 -3.33
N SER A 112 -5.02 -4.80 -4.17
CA SER A 112 -6.03 -4.27 -5.06
C SER A 112 -7.43 -4.40 -4.45
N ALA A 113 -8.44 -4.55 -5.26
CA ALA A 113 -9.83 -4.74 -4.83
C ALA A 113 -10.56 -5.70 -5.77
N LEU A 114 -11.54 -6.43 -5.23
CA LEU A 114 -12.46 -7.22 -6.04
C LEU A 114 -13.15 -6.31 -7.07
N GLY A 115 -13.16 -6.74 -8.32
CA GLY A 115 -13.74 -5.97 -9.42
C GLY A 115 -12.85 -4.86 -9.97
N ALA A 116 -11.58 -4.74 -9.56
CA ALA A 116 -10.65 -3.78 -10.12
C ALA A 116 -10.58 -3.89 -11.65
N ASP A 117 -10.90 -2.79 -12.33
CA ASP A 117 -11.00 -2.73 -13.80
C ASP A 117 -10.73 -1.30 -14.27
N PRO A 118 -9.78 -1.08 -15.20
CA PRO A 118 -9.52 0.26 -15.75
C PRO A 118 -10.72 0.93 -16.41
N ALA A 119 -11.70 0.14 -16.85
CA ALA A 119 -12.97 0.59 -17.44
C ALA A 119 -14.17 0.47 -16.50
N GLY A 120 -13.93 0.24 -15.20
CA GLY A 120 -14.98 0.03 -14.19
C GLY A 120 -15.87 1.24 -13.93
N ASP A 121 -16.94 1.03 -13.20
CA ASP A 121 -18.00 2.03 -13.02
C ASP A 121 -17.64 3.18 -12.07
N THR A 122 -16.72 2.96 -11.14
CA THR A 122 -16.34 3.97 -10.15
C THR A 122 -14.90 4.45 -10.33
N HIS A 123 -14.61 5.67 -9.86
CA HIS A 123 -13.23 6.19 -9.83
C HIS A 123 -12.29 5.28 -9.05
N TYR A 124 -12.75 4.73 -7.93
CA TYR A 124 -11.99 3.78 -7.11
C TYR A 124 -11.61 2.51 -7.90
N ILE A 125 -12.59 1.83 -8.50
CA ILE A 125 -12.37 0.59 -9.26
C ILE A 125 -11.48 0.81 -10.49
N ARG A 126 -11.67 1.93 -11.22
CA ARG A 126 -10.79 2.28 -12.34
C ARG A 126 -9.36 2.54 -11.90
N ALA A 127 -9.18 3.28 -10.81
CA ALA A 127 -7.85 3.58 -10.28
C ALA A 127 -7.12 2.31 -9.80
N LYS A 128 -7.84 1.41 -9.12
CA LYS A 128 -7.31 0.10 -8.72
C LYS A 128 -6.92 -0.75 -9.94
N GLY A 129 -7.75 -0.80 -10.97
CA GLY A 129 -7.44 -1.51 -12.21
C GLY A 129 -6.20 -0.97 -12.92
N ARG A 130 -6.06 0.35 -12.99
CA ARG A 130 -4.86 1.00 -13.56
C ARG A 130 -3.61 0.74 -12.73
N ALA A 131 -3.73 0.75 -11.41
CA ALA A 131 -2.63 0.39 -10.51
C ALA A 131 -2.15 -1.05 -10.74
N GLU A 132 -3.06 -2.00 -10.96
CA GLU A 132 -2.68 -3.36 -11.31
C GLU A 132 -1.92 -3.46 -12.63
N GLN A 133 -2.30 -2.65 -13.63
CA GLN A 133 -1.56 -2.63 -14.90
C GLN A 133 -0.12 -2.17 -14.70
N VAL A 134 0.10 -1.13 -13.88
CA VAL A 134 1.45 -0.67 -13.50
C VAL A 134 2.27 -1.80 -12.89
N VAL A 135 1.70 -2.53 -11.94
CA VAL A 135 2.39 -3.65 -11.28
C VAL A 135 2.70 -4.79 -12.25
N ARG A 136 1.76 -5.13 -13.15
CA ARG A 136 1.93 -6.21 -14.13
C ARG A 136 2.99 -5.91 -15.18
N ASP A 137 3.19 -4.63 -15.50
CA ASP A 137 4.18 -4.17 -16.48
C ASP A 137 5.58 -4.00 -15.86
N ALA A 138 5.70 -4.10 -14.53
CA ALA A 138 6.95 -3.95 -13.81
C ALA A 138 7.90 -5.14 -13.97
N ASP A 139 9.20 -4.87 -13.97
CA ASP A 139 10.26 -5.88 -13.96
C ASP A 139 10.55 -6.34 -12.51
N LEU A 140 9.53 -6.90 -11.85
CA LEU A 140 9.56 -7.38 -10.47
C LEU A 140 8.81 -8.70 -10.37
N GLU A 141 9.17 -9.54 -9.39
CA GLU A 141 8.27 -10.62 -8.96
C GLU A 141 7.07 -10.00 -8.24
N TRP A 142 5.90 -10.06 -8.83
CA TRP A 142 4.73 -9.42 -8.24
C TRP A 142 3.58 -10.38 -7.91
N VAL A 143 2.82 -10.01 -6.90
CA VAL A 143 1.54 -10.62 -6.54
C VAL A 143 0.50 -9.52 -6.34
N VAL A 144 -0.69 -9.71 -6.89
CA VAL A 144 -1.84 -8.82 -6.71
C VAL A 144 -2.93 -9.59 -5.95
N PHE A 145 -3.34 -9.05 -4.80
CA PHE A 145 -4.49 -9.53 -4.04
C PHE A 145 -5.72 -8.66 -4.32
N ARG A 146 -6.85 -9.29 -4.61
CA ARG A 146 -8.16 -8.64 -4.82
C ARG A 146 -9.13 -9.03 -3.71
N PRO A 147 -9.03 -8.48 -2.50
CA PRO A 147 -9.99 -8.79 -1.46
C PRO A 147 -11.35 -8.17 -1.78
N SER A 148 -12.40 -8.80 -1.26
CA SER A 148 -13.72 -8.17 -1.17
C SER A 148 -13.75 -7.21 0.02
N VAL A 149 -14.60 -7.43 1.01
CA VAL A 149 -14.61 -6.66 2.25
C VAL A 149 -13.58 -7.25 3.22
N VAL A 150 -12.71 -6.39 3.74
CA VAL A 150 -11.79 -6.74 4.82
C VAL A 150 -12.34 -6.13 6.11
N PHE A 151 -12.58 -6.96 7.11
CA PHE A 151 -13.13 -6.53 8.39
C PHE A 151 -12.30 -7.04 9.57
N GLY A 152 -12.36 -6.33 10.67
CA GLY A 152 -11.61 -6.60 11.88
C GLY A 152 -11.64 -5.38 12.81
N ASP A 153 -11.08 -5.49 14.00
CA ASP A 153 -11.04 -4.41 14.98
C ASP A 153 -10.33 -3.18 14.42
N GLY A 154 -11.04 -2.04 14.40
CA GLY A 154 -10.55 -0.77 13.86
C GLY A 154 -10.70 -0.62 12.34
N GLY A 155 -11.40 -1.54 11.66
CA GLY A 155 -11.75 -1.40 10.25
C GLY A 155 -13.02 -0.57 10.05
N GLU A 156 -13.11 0.13 8.91
CA GLU A 156 -14.26 0.98 8.58
C GLU A 156 -15.59 0.23 8.58
N PHE A 157 -15.59 -1.02 8.10
CA PHE A 157 -16.82 -1.82 7.98
C PHE A 157 -17.46 -2.14 9.34
N VAL A 158 -16.65 -2.41 10.38
CA VAL A 158 -17.16 -2.69 11.73
C VAL A 158 -17.71 -1.42 12.38
N SER A 159 -17.16 -0.26 12.01
CA SER A 159 -17.61 1.03 12.55
C SER A 159 -18.95 1.50 11.97
N PHE A 160 -19.42 0.89 10.89
CA PHE A 160 -20.71 1.18 10.24
C PHE A 160 -21.90 0.37 10.80
N THR A 161 -21.64 -0.66 11.57
CA THR A 161 -22.63 -1.53 12.19
C THR A 161 -22.79 -1.23 13.67
#